data_94d3c021a42571fc3ea2c1bdabae6315
#
_entry.id   94d3c021a42571fc3ea2c1bdabae6315
#
_cell.length_a   1.000
_cell.length_b   1.000
_cell.length_c   1.000
_cell.angle_alpha   90.00
_cell.angle_beta   90.00
_cell.angle_gamma   90.00
#
_symmetry.space_group_name_H-M   'P 1'
#
loop_
_entity.id
_entity.type
_entity.pdbx_description
1 polymer ?
#
loop_
_entity_poly.entity_id
_entity_poly.type
_entity_poly.pdbx_seq_one_letter_code
_entity_poly.pdbx_strand_id
1 'polypeptide(L)'
;VINIINKDFILENMTKVREPSHPEIVSRETILRLKTYQSLLETWQKKINLISSGSLSHIWERHFKDSLQLLEYLPHEKASLIDLGSGAGFPGMVLGIACPDTLEVTLIESDRKKCIFLEIVSRETKTPLRILNSRIENRKDIQGDIITARGLAPLFLLFEYAFPLMKETSFCLFQKGKNVETEIEMAKKNWNFSLEIFPSLIDSTSRILKIEHLKRIPSHV
;
A
#
# COMPACT_ATOMS: atom_id res chain seq x y z
N VAL A 1 -6.08 38.91 12.38
CA VAL A 1 -5.97 37.99 13.53
C VAL A 1 -5.60 36.62 12.93
N ILE A 2 -4.32 36.29 12.94
CA ILE A 2 -3.77 35.03 12.40
C ILE A 2 -4.05 33.97 13.46
N ASN A 3 -4.91 32.99 13.14
CA ASN A 3 -5.13 31.82 13.97
C ASN A 3 -3.86 30.94 13.89
N ILE A 4 -3.14 30.94 14.99
CA ILE A 4 -2.05 29.99 15.28
C ILE A 4 -2.72 28.63 15.41
N ILE A 5 -2.62 27.79 14.38
CA ILE A 5 -3.03 26.39 14.45
C ILE A 5 -2.07 25.69 15.40
N ASN A 6 -2.65 25.26 16.50
CA ASN A 6 -2.01 24.79 17.70
C ASN A 6 -1.13 23.55 17.41
N LYS A 7 0.17 23.66 17.64
CA LYS A 7 1.14 22.54 17.62
C LYS A 7 0.71 21.39 18.55
N ASP A 8 -0.06 21.70 19.56
CA ASP A 8 -0.55 20.74 20.56
C ASP A 8 -1.63 19.80 20.00
N PHE A 9 -2.45 20.25 19.02
CA PHE A 9 -3.43 19.40 18.34
C PHE A 9 -2.77 18.30 17.48
N ILE A 10 -1.57 18.58 16.93
CA ILE A 10 -0.78 17.59 16.20
C ILE A 10 -0.15 16.60 17.18
N LEU A 11 0.31 17.05 18.35
CA LEU A 11 0.90 16.22 19.40
C LEU A 11 -0.15 15.35 20.13
N GLU A 12 -1.36 15.84 20.36
CA GLU A 12 -2.43 15.06 21.01
C GLU A 12 -2.96 13.90 20.17
N ASN A 13 -2.95 14.02 18.83
CA ASN A 13 -3.31 12.92 17.94
C ASN A 13 -2.14 11.95 17.65
N MET A 14 -0.92 12.27 18.06
CA MET A 14 0.25 11.40 17.96
C MET A 14 0.38 10.39 19.12
N THR A 15 -0.49 10.44 20.13
CA THR A 15 -0.33 9.66 21.38
C THR A 15 -1.09 8.33 21.45
N LYS A 16 -1.53 7.77 20.31
CA LYS A 16 -1.89 6.35 20.25
C LYS A 16 -0.84 5.56 19.45
N VAL A 17 0.42 5.67 19.88
CA VAL A 17 1.44 4.72 19.41
C VAL A 17 1.15 3.39 20.07
N ARG A 18 0.46 2.48 19.37
CA ARG A 18 0.55 1.05 19.69
C ARG A 18 1.96 0.62 19.30
N GLU A 19 2.72 0.10 20.25
CA GLU A 19 3.96 -0.59 19.94
C GLU A 19 3.64 -1.78 19.02
N PRO A 20 4.30 -1.89 17.85
CA PRO A 20 3.99 -2.95 16.90
C PRO A 20 4.42 -4.31 17.48
N SER A 21 3.50 -5.24 17.53
CA SER A 21 3.79 -6.64 17.83
C SER A 21 4.67 -7.24 16.72
N HIS A 22 5.67 -8.02 17.11
CA HIS A 22 6.74 -8.55 16.24
C HIS A 22 6.26 -9.30 14.97
N PRO A 23 7.02 -9.24 13.86
CA PRO A 23 6.67 -9.84 12.57
C PRO A 23 6.94 -11.36 12.47
N GLU A 24 6.72 -12.14 13.52
CA GLU A 24 6.81 -13.60 13.48
C GLU A 24 5.47 -14.29 13.13
N ILE A 25 4.54 -13.57 12.51
CA ILE A 25 3.10 -13.93 12.46
C ILE A 25 2.68 -14.55 11.13
N VAL A 26 3.60 -14.95 10.27
CA VAL A 26 3.20 -15.66 9.05
C VAL A 26 3.58 -17.13 9.12
N SER A 27 2.71 -18.00 8.60
CA SER A 27 2.92 -19.45 8.60
C SER A 27 4.19 -19.85 7.85
N ARG A 28 4.73 -21.04 8.17
CA ARG A 28 5.86 -21.62 7.42
C ARG A 28 5.55 -21.74 5.92
N GLU A 29 4.32 -22.03 5.57
CA GLU A 29 3.87 -22.12 4.17
C GLU A 29 3.92 -20.74 3.50
N THR A 30 3.45 -19.70 4.15
CA THR A 30 3.57 -18.30 3.66
C THR A 30 5.04 -17.96 3.39
N ILE A 31 5.95 -18.26 4.30
CA ILE A 31 7.39 -17.99 4.10
C ILE A 31 7.93 -18.75 2.88
N LEU A 32 7.53 -19.99 2.64
CA LEU A 32 7.96 -20.76 1.47
C LEU A 32 7.44 -20.12 0.16
N ARG A 33 6.19 -19.68 0.13
CA ARG A 33 5.61 -18.98 -1.01
C ARG A 33 6.31 -17.64 -1.27
N LEU A 34 6.62 -16.87 -0.23
CA LEU A 34 7.36 -15.60 -0.36
C LEU A 34 8.81 -15.83 -0.84
N LYS A 35 9.47 -16.92 -0.45
CA LYS A 35 10.79 -17.30 -0.99
C LYS A 35 10.72 -17.66 -2.47
N THR A 36 9.67 -18.36 -2.90
CA THR A 36 9.43 -18.63 -4.33
C THR A 36 9.28 -17.31 -5.08
N TYR A 37 8.49 -16.37 -4.55
CA TYR A 37 8.34 -15.04 -5.12
C TYR A 37 9.67 -14.28 -5.21
N GLN A 38 10.49 -14.29 -4.15
CA GLN A 38 11.82 -13.68 -4.15
C GLN A 38 12.70 -14.25 -5.28
N SER A 39 12.78 -15.56 -5.42
CA SER A 39 13.58 -16.21 -6.48
C SER A 39 13.13 -15.82 -7.89
N LEU A 40 11.82 -15.69 -8.10
CA LEU A 40 11.25 -15.18 -9.35
C LEU A 40 11.63 -13.72 -9.58
N LEU A 41 11.51 -12.89 -8.55
CA LEU A 41 11.87 -11.47 -8.60
C LEU A 41 13.34 -11.28 -9.00
N GLU A 42 14.26 -12.00 -8.36
CA GLU A 42 15.70 -11.94 -8.66
C GLU A 42 16.01 -12.38 -10.10
N THR A 43 15.28 -13.38 -10.58
CA THR A 43 15.43 -13.89 -11.96
C THR A 43 14.92 -12.87 -12.99
N TRP A 44 13.74 -12.30 -12.75
CA TRP A 44 13.10 -11.37 -13.67
C TRP A 44 13.72 -9.97 -13.63
N GLN A 45 14.27 -9.55 -12.50
CA GLN A 45 14.99 -8.28 -12.37
C GLN A 45 16.15 -8.14 -13.37
N LYS A 46 16.74 -9.28 -13.79
CA LYS A 46 17.80 -9.31 -14.84
C LYS A 46 17.26 -8.96 -16.23
N LYS A 47 15.94 -9.01 -16.45
CA LYS A 47 15.29 -8.82 -17.74
C LYS A 47 14.47 -7.53 -17.81
N ILE A 48 13.81 -7.17 -16.69
CA ILE A 48 12.97 -5.97 -16.57
C ILE A 48 13.23 -5.29 -15.24
N ASN A 49 13.13 -3.98 -15.20
CA ASN A 49 13.33 -3.21 -13.96
C ASN A 49 12.09 -3.31 -13.07
N LEU A 50 12.13 -4.22 -12.09
CA LEU A 50 11.06 -4.46 -11.12
C LEU A 50 11.21 -3.62 -9.85
N ILE A 51 12.44 -3.58 -9.32
CA ILE A 51 12.82 -2.83 -8.11
C ILE A 51 14.09 -2.04 -8.37
N SER A 52 14.36 -1.03 -7.53
CA SER A 52 15.58 -0.23 -7.65
C SER A 52 16.84 -1.10 -7.42
N SER A 53 17.92 -0.81 -8.15
CA SER A 53 19.20 -1.50 -7.97
C SER A 53 19.73 -1.43 -6.55
N GLY A 54 19.54 -0.30 -5.87
CA GLY A 54 19.95 -0.12 -4.48
C GLY A 54 19.17 -0.94 -3.44
N SER A 55 18.06 -1.59 -3.83
CA SER A 55 17.29 -2.46 -2.94
C SER A 55 17.56 -3.95 -3.14
N LEU A 56 18.36 -4.31 -4.16
CA LEU A 56 18.63 -5.73 -4.50
C LEU A 56 19.32 -6.51 -3.38
N SER A 57 20.27 -5.90 -2.68
CA SER A 57 20.98 -6.54 -1.56
C SER A 57 20.12 -6.69 -0.30
N HIS A 58 18.98 -6.03 -0.24
CA HIS A 58 18.08 -5.98 0.91
C HIS A 58 16.62 -6.24 0.52
N ILE A 59 16.40 -7.10 -0.50
CA ILE A 59 15.06 -7.39 -1.05
C ILE A 59 14.07 -7.77 0.06
N TRP A 60 14.50 -8.69 0.95
CA TRP A 60 13.63 -9.22 1.99
C TRP A 60 13.17 -8.13 2.95
N GLU A 61 14.10 -7.33 3.46
CA GLU A 61 13.78 -6.25 4.39
C GLU A 61 12.96 -5.14 3.72
N ARG A 62 13.46 -4.63 2.61
CA ARG A 62 12.90 -3.42 1.97
C ARG A 62 11.62 -3.65 1.21
N HIS A 63 11.27 -4.89 0.89
CA HIS A 63 10.08 -5.18 0.12
C HIS A 63 9.14 -6.16 0.83
N PHE A 64 9.63 -7.32 1.24
CA PHE A 64 8.77 -8.33 1.87
C PHE A 64 8.38 -7.94 3.29
N LYS A 65 9.32 -7.67 4.18
CA LYS A 65 9.01 -7.24 5.56
C LYS A 65 8.29 -5.91 5.58
N ASP A 66 8.68 -4.97 4.71
CA ASP A 66 8.03 -3.68 4.56
C ASP A 66 6.55 -3.80 4.14
N SER A 67 6.20 -4.82 3.34
CA SER A 67 4.81 -5.12 3.00
C SER A 67 4.08 -5.87 4.12
N LEU A 68 4.75 -6.85 4.76
CA LEU A 68 4.15 -7.67 5.81
C LEU A 68 3.76 -6.86 7.05
N GLN A 69 4.45 -5.76 7.37
CA GLN A 69 4.05 -4.90 8.50
C GLN A 69 2.64 -4.33 8.36
N LEU A 70 2.09 -4.26 7.13
CA LEU A 70 0.71 -3.80 6.92
C LEU A 70 -0.35 -4.78 7.43
N LEU A 71 0.01 -6.04 7.70
CA LEU A 71 -0.91 -7.06 8.23
C LEU A 71 -1.57 -6.62 9.54
N GLU A 72 -0.85 -5.84 10.35
CA GLU A 72 -1.35 -5.33 11.64
C GLU A 72 -2.57 -4.40 11.48
N TYR A 73 -2.71 -3.78 10.32
CA TYR A 73 -3.77 -2.79 10.04
C TYR A 73 -4.92 -3.36 9.21
N LEU A 74 -4.86 -4.64 8.85
CA LEU A 74 -5.91 -5.31 8.08
C LEU A 74 -7.02 -5.84 9.00
N PRO A 75 -8.27 -5.88 8.54
CA PRO A 75 -9.35 -6.51 9.26
C PRO A 75 -9.14 -8.04 9.34
N HIS A 76 -9.73 -8.67 10.34
CA HIS A 76 -9.75 -10.13 10.47
C HIS A 76 -10.81 -10.78 9.58
N GLU A 77 -11.85 -10.03 9.21
CA GLU A 77 -12.93 -10.47 8.33
C GLU A 77 -12.47 -10.45 6.86
N LYS A 78 -13.26 -11.11 6.02
CA LYS A 78 -13.03 -11.07 4.56
C LYS A 78 -13.15 -9.66 4.03
N ALA A 79 -12.16 -9.24 3.24
CA ALA A 79 -12.09 -7.91 2.65
C ALA A 79 -11.50 -7.96 1.24
N SER A 80 -11.92 -7.03 0.40
CA SER A 80 -11.34 -6.78 -0.91
C SER A 80 -10.26 -5.71 -0.83
N LEU A 81 -9.08 -5.99 -1.38
CA LEU A 81 -7.94 -5.07 -1.43
C LEU A 81 -7.62 -4.72 -2.88
N ILE A 82 -7.45 -3.43 -3.14
CA ILE A 82 -6.96 -2.93 -4.44
C ILE A 82 -5.60 -2.28 -4.21
N ASP A 83 -4.57 -2.78 -4.90
CA ASP A 83 -3.22 -2.24 -4.86
C ASP A 83 -2.96 -1.39 -6.10
N LEU A 84 -2.64 -0.11 -5.89
CA LEU A 84 -2.47 0.88 -6.96
C LEU A 84 -1.03 0.92 -7.46
N GLY A 85 -0.85 0.74 -8.77
CA GLY A 85 0.48 0.78 -9.38
C GLY A 85 1.40 -0.28 -8.78
N SER A 86 0.94 -1.52 -8.74
CA SER A 86 1.56 -2.60 -7.97
C SER A 86 3.03 -2.88 -8.32
N GLY A 87 3.48 -2.47 -9.50
CA GLY A 87 4.87 -2.63 -9.93
C GLY A 87 5.32 -4.08 -9.90
N ALA A 88 6.27 -4.36 -9.03
CA ALA A 88 6.72 -5.73 -8.78
C ALA A 88 5.79 -6.52 -7.83
N GLY A 89 4.65 -5.95 -7.39
CA GLY A 89 3.66 -6.60 -6.53
C GLY A 89 3.71 -6.20 -5.05
N PHE A 90 4.29 -5.05 -4.74
CA PHE A 90 4.44 -4.58 -3.36
C PHE A 90 3.55 -3.37 -3.08
N PRO A 91 2.67 -3.42 -2.04
CA PRO A 91 2.53 -4.51 -1.06
C PRO A 91 1.54 -5.61 -1.44
N GLY A 92 0.65 -5.41 -2.43
CA GLY A 92 -0.55 -6.21 -2.66
C GLY A 92 -0.33 -7.72 -2.83
N MET A 93 0.68 -8.14 -3.63
CA MET A 93 1.01 -9.57 -3.83
C MET A 93 1.46 -10.23 -2.52
N VAL A 94 2.27 -9.53 -1.72
CA VAL A 94 2.75 -10.05 -0.43
C VAL A 94 1.59 -10.25 0.53
N LEU A 95 0.66 -9.28 0.60
CA LEU A 95 -0.52 -9.37 1.45
C LEU A 95 -1.47 -10.49 1.01
N GLY A 96 -1.66 -10.66 -0.30
CA GLY A 96 -2.44 -11.77 -0.83
C GLY A 96 -1.84 -13.15 -0.53
N ILE A 97 -0.51 -13.28 -0.58
CA ILE A 97 0.20 -14.51 -0.18
C ILE A 97 0.06 -14.77 1.33
N ALA A 98 0.07 -13.72 2.14
CA ALA A 98 0.00 -13.83 3.60
C ALA A 98 -1.42 -14.11 4.11
N CYS A 99 -2.45 -13.61 3.41
CA CYS A 99 -3.86 -13.71 3.82
C CYS A 99 -4.76 -14.32 2.72
N PRO A 100 -4.46 -15.54 2.23
CA PRO A 100 -5.14 -16.11 1.06
C PRO A 100 -6.64 -16.39 1.29
N ASP A 101 -7.06 -16.58 2.53
CA ASP A 101 -8.44 -16.94 2.88
C ASP A 101 -9.31 -15.72 3.24
N THR A 102 -8.69 -14.58 3.54
CA THR A 102 -9.37 -13.37 4.02
C THR A 102 -9.25 -12.17 3.09
N LEU A 103 -8.26 -12.14 2.18
CA LEU A 103 -8.10 -11.04 1.24
C LEU A 103 -8.36 -11.44 -0.21
N GLU A 104 -9.32 -10.76 -0.84
CA GLU A 104 -9.51 -10.78 -2.29
C GLU A 104 -8.72 -9.63 -2.92
N VAL A 105 -7.53 -9.94 -3.44
CA VAL A 105 -6.59 -8.92 -3.91
C VAL A 105 -6.72 -8.66 -5.40
N THR A 106 -6.85 -7.38 -5.76
CA THR A 106 -6.73 -6.87 -7.13
C THR A 106 -5.51 -5.99 -7.26
N LEU A 107 -4.61 -6.31 -8.18
CA LEU A 107 -3.42 -5.53 -8.51
C LEU A 107 -3.69 -4.72 -9.78
N ILE A 108 -3.49 -3.39 -9.75
CA ILE A 108 -3.58 -2.52 -10.93
C ILE A 108 -2.18 -2.11 -11.34
N GLU A 109 -1.76 -2.50 -12.55
CA GLU A 109 -0.45 -2.17 -13.10
C GLU A 109 -0.57 -1.86 -14.60
N SER A 110 0.04 -0.79 -15.05
CA SER A 110 -0.05 -0.37 -16.46
C SER A 110 0.99 -1.01 -17.36
N ASP A 111 2.13 -1.43 -16.83
CA ASP A 111 3.19 -2.10 -17.57
C ASP A 111 2.85 -3.58 -17.78
N ARG A 112 2.62 -3.96 -19.05
CA ARG A 112 2.29 -5.34 -19.42
C ARG A 112 3.36 -6.36 -19.01
N LYS A 113 4.65 -6.01 -19.07
CA LYS A 113 5.74 -6.93 -18.67
C LYS A 113 5.69 -7.21 -17.18
N LYS A 114 5.38 -6.18 -16.38
CA LYS A 114 5.18 -6.35 -14.93
C LYS A 114 3.93 -7.17 -14.63
N CYS A 115 2.83 -6.96 -15.37
CA CYS A 115 1.63 -7.81 -15.23
C CYS A 115 1.93 -9.28 -15.50
N ILE A 116 2.68 -9.60 -16.57
CA ILE A 116 3.10 -10.97 -16.86
C ILE A 116 3.95 -11.56 -15.70
N PHE A 117 4.85 -10.76 -15.14
CA PHE A 117 5.60 -11.17 -13.97
C PHE A 117 4.68 -11.49 -12.78
N LEU A 118 3.72 -10.63 -12.48
CA LEU A 118 2.75 -10.81 -11.40
C LEU A 118 1.88 -12.07 -11.60
N GLU A 119 1.46 -12.34 -12.84
CA GLU A 119 0.72 -13.56 -13.20
C GLU A 119 1.54 -14.83 -12.92
N ILE A 120 2.84 -14.80 -13.24
CA ILE A 120 3.75 -15.91 -12.95
C ILE A 120 3.90 -16.08 -11.44
N VAL A 121 4.11 -15.01 -10.68
CA VAL A 121 4.20 -15.07 -9.22
C VAL A 121 2.91 -15.65 -8.63
N SER A 122 1.75 -15.15 -9.04
CA SER A 122 0.43 -15.65 -8.60
C SER A 122 0.29 -17.15 -8.81
N ARG A 123 0.65 -17.65 -10.00
CA ARG A 123 0.60 -19.07 -10.36
C ARG A 123 1.57 -19.92 -9.53
N GLU A 124 2.85 -19.53 -9.47
CA GLU A 124 3.90 -20.31 -8.81
C GLU A 124 3.75 -20.32 -7.29
N THR A 125 3.18 -19.26 -6.71
CA THR A 125 2.87 -19.21 -5.28
C THR A 125 1.50 -19.79 -4.94
N LYS A 126 0.73 -20.22 -5.95
CA LYS A 126 -0.66 -20.72 -5.81
C LYS A 126 -1.55 -19.73 -5.05
N THR A 127 -1.36 -18.45 -5.32
CA THR A 127 -2.13 -17.36 -4.69
C THR A 127 -3.01 -16.72 -5.78
N PRO A 128 -4.31 -17.03 -5.83
CA PRO A 128 -5.21 -16.48 -6.85
C PRO A 128 -5.41 -14.98 -6.59
N LEU A 129 -4.99 -14.16 -7.56
CA LEU A 129 -5.14 -12.71 -7.52
C LEU A 129 -5.74 -12.23 -8.84
N ARG A 130 -6.46 -11.12 -8.77
CA ARG A 130 -6.90 -10.41 -9.96
C ARG A 130 -5.82 -9.40 -10.38
N ILE A 131 -5.28 -9.55 -11.59
CA ILE A 131 -4.27 -8.63 -12.14
C ILE A 131 -4.91 -7.87 -13.30
N LEU A 132 -4.92 -6.54 -13.22
CA LEU A 132 -5.50 -5.66 -14.20
C LEU A 132 -4.40 -4.87 -14.90
N ASN A 133 -4.14 -5.20 -16.16
CA ASN A 133 -3.22 -4.41 -16.98
C ASN A 133 -3.94 -3.14 -17.47
N SER A 134 -3.89 -2.09 -16.68
CA SER A 134 -4.60 -0.83 -16.92
C SER A 134 -3.93 0.36 -16.23
N ARG A 135 -4.16 1.55 -16.75
CA ARG A 135 -3.98 2.78 -15.98
C ARG A 135 -5.06 2.86 -14.91
N ILE A 136 -4.71 3.38 -13.72
CA ILE A 136 -5.61 3.46 -12.56
C ILE A 136 -6.80 4.36 -12.89
N GLU A 137 -6.57 5.46 -13.60
CA GLU A 137 -7.58 6.45 -13.98
C GLU A 137 -8.71 5.87 -14.83
N ASN A 138 -8.43 4.75 -15.53
CA ASN A 138 -9.40 4.05 -16.36
C ASN A 138 -10.26 3.04 -15.56
N ARG A 139 -9.99 2.88 -14.26
CA ARG A 139 -10.67 1.92 -13.39
C ARG A 139 -11.60 2.66 -12.43
N LYS A 140 -12.87 2.77 -12.85
CA LYS A 140 -13.98 3.28 -12.00
C LYS A 140 -15.09 2.23 -11.85
N ASP A 141 -14.82 1.04 -12.36
CA ASP A 141 -15.74 -0.10 -12.47
C ASP A 141 -15.56 -1.11 -11.33
N ILE A 142 -14.63 -0.86 -10.43
CA ILE A 142 -14.34 -1.72 -9.28
C ILE A 142 -14.25 -0.88 -8.02
N GLN A 143 -14.59 -1.50 -6.89
CA GLN A 143 -14.40 -0.90 -5.56
C GLN A 143 -13.81 -1.93 -4.61
N GLY A 144 -12.98 -1.47 -3.66
CA GLY A 144 -12.36 -2.30 -2.64
C GLY A 144 -12.59 -1.74 -1.24
N ASP A 145 -12.50 -2.59 -0.23
CA ASP A 145 -12.58 -2.21 1.18
C ASP A 145 -11.29 -1.55 1.65
N ILE A 146 -10.17 -1.95 1.03
CA ILE A 146 -8.82 -1.49 1.37
C ILE A 146 -8.13 -1.06 0.08
N ILE A 147 -7.55 0.14 0.09
CA ILE A 147 -6.72 0.63 -1.02
C ILE A 147 -5.28 0.76 -0.55
N THR A 148 -4.37 0.10 -1.24
CA THR A 148 -2.94 0.19 -0.92
C THR A 148 -2.15 0.88 -2.03
N ALA A 149 -1.05 1.51 -1.67
CA ALA A 149 -0.06 2.03 -2.61
C ALA A 149 1.30 2.18 -1.94
N ARG A 150 2.37 1.95 -2.71
CA ARG A 150 3.75 2.21 -2.30
C ARG A 150 4.56 2.79 -3.45
N GLY A 151 5.23 3.94 -3.22
CA GLY A 151 6.16 4.52 -4.19
C GLY A 151 5.57 4.94 -5.54
N LEU A 152 4.26 5.16 -5.59
CA LEU A 152 3.54 5.45 -6.84
C LEU A 152 3.49 6.94 -7.16
N ALA A 153 2.99 7.76 -6.22
CA ALA A 153 2.70 9.17 -6.46
C ALA A 153 2.65 9.97 -5.15
N PRO A 154 2.67 11.32 -5.20
CA PRO A 154 2.37 12.16 -4.05
C PRO A 154 0.96 11.92 -3.51
N LEU A 155 0.73 12.19 -2.22
CA LEU A 155 -0.51 11.84 -1.51
C LEU A 155 -1.77 12.44 -2.15
N PHE A 156 -1.71 13.70 -2.59
CA PHE A 156 -2.85 14.35 -3.25
C PHE A 156 -3.30 13.60 -4.52
N LEU A 157 -2.35 13.05 -5.28
CA LEU A 157 -2.64 12.30 -6.49
C LEU A 157 -3.09 10.86 -6.16
N LEU A 158 -2.55 10.27 -5.08
CA LEU A 158 -3.05 8.98 -4.58
C LEU A 158 -4.52 9.08 -4.18
N PHE A 159 -4.96 10.20 -3.61
CA PHE A 159 -6.38 10.42 -3.29
C PHE A 159 -7.26 10.51 -4.55
N GLU A 160 -6.78 11.18 -5.61
CA GLU A 160 -7.48 11.20 -6.91
C GLU A 160 -7.67 9.79 -7.48
N TYR A 161 -6.68 8.93 -7.31
CA TYR A 161 -6.71 7.55 -7.79
C TYR A 161 -7.57 6.65 -6.91
N ALA A 162 -7.47 6.79 -5.59
CA ALA A 162 -8.14 5.92 -4.63
C ALA A 162 -9.64 6.22 -4.52
N PHE A 163 -10.01 7.50 -4.48
CA PHE A 163 -11.38 7.93 -4.19
C PHE A 163 -12.46 7.26 -5.04
N PRO A 164 -12.30 7.13 -6.39
CA PRO A 164 -13.29 6.43 -7.22
C PRO A 164 -13.39 4.91 -6.94
N LEU A 165 -12.38 4.33 -6.30
CA LEU A 165 -12.26 2.89 -6.02
C LEU A 165 -12.67 2.54 -4.59
N MET A 166 -13.01 3.54 -3.77
CA MET A 166 -13.42 3.36 -2.39
C MET A 166 -14.93 3.15 -2.27
N LYS A 167 -15.34 2.28 -1.36
CA LYS A 167 -16.69 2.23 -0.79
C LYS A 167 -16.79 3.27 0.33
N GLU A 168 -17.96 3.50 0.89
CA GLU A 168 -18.15 4.44 2.00
C GLU A 168 -17.35 4.07 3.26
N THR A 169 -17.20 2.78 3.51
CA THR A 169 -16.48 2.22 4.67
C THR A 169 -15.03 1.90 4.41
N SER A 170 -14.52 2.20 3.22
CA SER A 170 -13.14 1.86 2.83
C SER A 170 -12.12 2.74 3.51
N PHE A 171 -10.93 2.18 3.64
CA PHE A 171 -9.75 2.95 4.06
C PHE A 171 -8.55 2.71 3.14
N CYS A 172 -7.60 3.65 3.19
CA CYS A 172 -6.34 3.51 2.47
C CYS A 172 -5.21 3.17 3.45
N LEU A 173 -4.28 2.32 3.02
CA LEU A 173 -3.00 2.08 3.68
C LEU A 173 -1.87 2.43 2.70
N PHE A 174 -1.29 3.61 2.87
CA PHE A 174 -0.23 4.10 1.99
C PHE A 174 1.11 4.12 2.70
N GLN A 175 2.11 3.51 2.06
CA GLN A 175 3.50 3.58 2.52
C GLN A 175 4.19 4.79 1.88
N LYS A 176 4.62 5.73 2.72
CA LYS A 176 5.19 7.02 2.31
C LYS A 176 6.57 7.21 2.90
N GLY A 177 7.45 7.87 2.15
CA GLY A 177 8.79 8.23 2.57
C GLY A 177 8.86 9.56 3.33
N LYS A 178 10.07 10.10 3.43
CA LYS A 178 10.47 11.27 4.24
C LYS A 178 9.69 12.58 4.01
N ASN A 179 9.01 12.74 2.88
CA ASN A 179 8.30 13.99 2.55
C ASN A 179 6.81 13.95 2.96
N VAL A 180 6.43 13.00 3.80
CA VAL A 180 5.03 12.71 4.12
C VAL A 180 4.30 13.91 4.73
N GLU A 181 4.93 14.68 5.61
CA GLU A 181 4.32 15.84 6.25
C GLU A 181 3.92 16.91 5.23
N THR A 182 4.82 17.22 4.29
CA THR A 182 4.55 18.17 3.21
C THR A 182 3.43 17.67 2.30
N GLU A 183 3.39 16.37 1.99
CA GLU A 183 2.35 15.77 1.16
C GLU A 183 0.97 15.81 1.85
N ILE A 184 0.92 15.61 3.16
CA ILE A 184 -0.31 15.72 3.96
C ILE A 184 -0.87 17.15 3.90
N GLU A 185 -0.03 18.16 4.12
CA GLU A 185 -0.46 19.55 4.06
C GLU A 185 -0.95 19.95 2.66
N MET A 186 -0.34 19.43 1.62
CA MET A 186 -0.81 19.65 0.25
C MET A 186 -2.15 18.96 -0.01
N ALA A 187 -2.34 17.75 0.49
CA ALA A 187 -3.58 16.99 0.30
C ALA A 187 -4.77 17.65 1.01
N LYS A 188 -4.57 18.21 2.23
CA LYS A 188 -5.59 18.93 3.00
C LYS A 188 -6.19 20.14 2.29
N LYS A 189 -5.54 20.68 1.26
CA LYS A 189 -6.08 21.82 0.50
C LYS A 189 -7.34 21.45 -0.30
N ASN A 190 -7.45 20.20 -0.73
CA ASN A 190 -8.52 19.73 -1.61
C ASN A 190 -9.32 18.55 -1.04
N TRP A 191 -8.88 18.01 0.10
CA TRP A 191 -9.45 16.81 0.68
C TRP A 191 -9.66 16.92 2.19
N ASN A 192 -10.82 16.47 2.66
CA ASN A 192 -11.08 16.17 4.07
C ASN A 192 -10.93 14.66 4.27
N PHE A 193 -10.26 14.25 5.34
CA PHE A 193 -10.01 12.84 5.68
C PHE A 193 -9.63 12.69 7.15
N SER A 194 -9.86 11.50 7.70
CA SER A 194 -9.28 11.07 8.97
C SER A 194 -7.93 10.42 8.68
N LEU A 195 -6.94 10.65 9.54
CA LEU A 195 -5.57 10.20 9.32
C LEU A 195 -4.99 9.63 10.62
N GLU A 196 -4.50 8.40 10.53
CA GLU A 196 -3.57 7.83 11.51
C GLU A 196 -2.20 7.65 10.84
N ILE A 197 -1.13 7.94 11.57
CA ILE A 197 0.26 7.84 11.08
C ILE A 197 1.01 6.87 11.97
N PHE A 198 1.60 5.86 11.35
CA PHE A 198 2.41 4.86 12.04
C PHE A 198 3.86 4.91 11.54
N PRO A 199 4.85 4.73 12.40
CA PRO A 199 6.23 4.58 11.98
C PRO A 199 6.40 3.28 11.20
N SER A 200 7.24 3.30 10.16
CA SER A 200 7.67 2.04 9.54
C SER A 200 8.67 1.32 10.45
N LEU A 201 8.50 0.00 10.59
CA LEU A 201 9.45 -0.86 11.31
C LEU A 201 10.74 -1.09 10.53
N ILE A 202 10.73 -0.81 9.23
CA ILE A 202 11.82 -1.16 8.31
C ILE A 202 12.69 0.05 7.98
N ASP A 203 12.08 1.23 7.90
CA ASP A 203 12.78 2.47 7.55
C ASP A 203 12.25 3.61 8.43
N SER A 204 13.10 4.11 9.32
CA SER A 204 12.74 5.17 10.28
C SER A 204 12.27 6.48 9.61
N THR A 205 12.60 6.69 8.34
CA THR A 205 12.17 7.86 7.55
C THR A 205 10.83 7.63 6.85
N SER A 206 10.32 6.41 6.84
CA SER A 206 9.07 6.03 6.19
C SER A 206 7.93 5.97 7.19
N ARG A 207 6.71 6.17 6.68
CA ARG A 207 5.46 6.15 7.46
C ARG A 207 4.42 5.30 6.73
N ILE A 208 3.54 4.69 7.52
CA ILE A 208 2.30 4.08 7.06
C ILE A 208 1.19 5.06 7.39
N LEU A 209 0.41 5.44 6.39
CA LEU A 209 -0.75 6.30 6.54
C LEU A 209 -2.01 5.45 6.43
N LYS A 210 -2.83 5.44 7.47
CA LYS A 210 -4.20 4.93 7.40
C LYS A 210 -5.14 6.11 7.24
N ILE A 211 -5.87 6.13 6.12
CA ILE A 211 -6.76 7.22 5.74
C ILE A 211 -8.17 6.69 5.64
N GLU A 212 -9.10 7.32 6.36
CA GLU A 212 -10.52 7.01 6.38
C GLU A 212 -11.35 8.25 6.07
N HIS A 213 -12.62 8.06 5.71
CA HIS A 213 -13.59 9.15 5.48
C HIS A 213 -13.10 10.17 4.44
N LEU A 214 -12.41 9.71 3.41
CA LEU A 214 -11.88 10.57 2.36
C LEU A 214 -13.02 11.26 1.60
N LYS A 215 -13.02 12.59 1.57
CA LYS A 215 -14.02 13.42 0.87
C LYS A 215 -13.35 14.58 0.17
N ARG A 216 -13.80 14.88 -1.04
CA ARG A 216 -13.33 16.06 -1.76
C ARG A 216 -13.92 17.33 -1.16
N ILE A 217 -13.10 18.35 -0.96
CA ILE A 217 -13.58 19.69 -0.60
C ILE A 217 -14.20 20.31 -1.87
N PRO A 218 -15.45 20.80 -1.80
CA PRO A 218 -16.05 21.49 -2.94
C PRO A 218 -15.20 22.70 -3.35
N SER A 219 -14.92 22.83 -4.65
CA SER A 219 -14.29 24.03 -5.17
C SER A 219 -15.28 25.20 -4.94
N HIS A 220 -14.87 26.21 -4.20
CA HIS A 220 -15.64 27.46 -4.20
C HIS A 220 -15.54 28.05 -5.62
N VAL A 221 -16.65 27.97 -6.37
CA VAL A 221 -16.82 28.64 -7.67
C VAL A 221 -16.95 30.15 -7.43
#